data_28d3e99cd2004ce7d559d01da6aaaa98
#
_entry.id   28d3e99cd2004ce7d559d01da6aaaa98
#
_cell.length_a   1.000
_cell.length_b   1.000
_cell.length_c   1.000
_cell.angle_alpha   90.00
_cell.angle_beta   90.00
_cell.angle_gamma   90.00
#
_symmetry.space_group_name_H-M   'P 1'
#
loop_
_entity.id
_entity.type
_entity.pdbx_description
1 polymer ?
#
loop_
_entity_poly.entity_id
_entity_poly.type
_entity_poly.pdbx_seq_one_letter_code
_entity_poly.pdbx_strand_id
1 'polypeptide(L)'
;MDKQLLDFTASKVDEMLAAPSASEETKRAARAWKNAVAGGGDADAATNTLLDAISAHQATIDDHIGFAGSDTCKKAFGEEGAAKMLAHAEARKKAGAKFCDCAACRPCHELLHKFGREEADVYL
;
A
#
# COMPACT_ATOMS: atom_id res chain seq x y z
N MET A 1 -22.40 0.01 3.89
CA MET A 1 -21.40 -0.63 2.99
C MET A 1 -21.86 -2.04 2.71
N ASP A 2 -21.85 -2.47 1.46
CA ASP A 2 -22.26 -3.83 1.15
C ASP A 2 -21.20 -4.84 1.61
N LYS A 3 -21.59 -6.10 1.73
CA LYS A 3 -20.73 -7.15 2.27
C LYS A 3 -19.51 -7.42 1.40
N GLN A 4 -19.66 -7.41 0.07
CA GLN A 4 -18.53 -7.64 -0.84
C GLN A 4 -17.47 -6.57 -0.69
N LEU A 5 -17.88 -5.32 -0.60
CA LEU A 5 -16.97 -4.18 -0.44
C LEU A 5 -16.32 -4.19 0.94
N LEU A 6 -17.08 -4.57 1.98
CA LEU A 6 -16.55 -4.72 3.33
C LEU A 6 -15.50 -5.83 3.38
N ASP A 7 -15.78 -6.99 2.78
CA ASP A 7 -14.85 -8.12 2.75
C ASP A 7 -13.58 -7.78 1.95
N PHE A 8 -13.72 -7.06 0.84
CA PHE A 8 -12.57 -6.59 0.07
C PHE A 8 -11.69 -5.66 0.92
N THR A 9 -12.31 -4.69 1.59
CA THR A 9 -11.60 -3.76 2.45
C THR A 9 -10.88 -4.47 3.59
N ALA A 10 -11.55 -5.42 4.25
CA ALA A 10 -10.96 -6.21 5.32
C ALA A 10 -9.75 -7.02 4.84
N SER A 11 -9.82 -7.60 3.66
CA SER A 11 -8.72 -8.33 3.05
C SER A 11 -7.50 -7.42 2.82
N LYS A 12 -7.73 -6.22 2.28
CA LYS A 12 -6.63 -5.26 2.04
C LYS A 12 -6.03 -4.73 3.35
N VAL A 13 -6.87 -4.49 4.34
CA VAL A 13 -6.39 -4.11 5.68
C VAL A 13 -5.49 -5.19 6.28
N ASP A 14 -5.87 -6.46 6.17
CA ASP A 14 -5.06 -7.57 6.65
C ASP A 14 -3.71 -7.66 5.90
N GLU A 15 -3.70 -7.44 4.58
CA GLU A 15 -2.48 -7.37 3.79
C GLU A 15 -1.55 -6.25 4.26
N MET A 16 -2.11 -5.06 4.55
CA MET A 16 -1.34 -3.93 5.09
C MET A 16 -0.69 -4.27 6.43
N LEU A 17 -1.45 -4.92 7.31
CA LEU A 17 -0.95 -5.29 8.64
C LEU A 17 0.12 -6.38 8.59
N ALA A 18 0.04 -7.29 7.62
CA ALA A 18 1.00 -8.37 7.44
C ALA A 18 2.28 -7.94 6.73
N ALA A 19 2.27 -6.80 6.04
CA ALA A 19 3.39 -6.36 5.22
C ALA A 19 4.55 -5.84 6.08
N PRO A 20 5.78 -6.41 5.96
CA PRO A 20 6.93 -5.90 6.72
C PRO A 20 7.31 -4.46 6.34
N SER A 21 6.98 -4.04 5.12
CA SER A 21 7.29 -2.71 4.59
C SER A 21 6.27 -1.64 4.98
N ALA A 22 5.19 -1.99 5.70
CA ALA A 22 4.19 -1.04 6.11
C ALA A 22 4.74 -0.06 7.16
N SER A 23 4.48 1.25 6.95
CA SER A 23 4.83 2.26 7.93
C SER A 23 3.96 2.16 9.19
N GLU A 24 4.41 2.77 10.28
CA GLU A 24 3.61 2.81 11.52
C GLU A 24 2.29 3.53 11.30
N GLU A 25 2.26 4.57 10.48
CA GLU A 25 1.05 5.31 10.12
C GLU A 25 0.05 4.42 9.40
N THR A 26 0.51 3.64 8.43
CA THR A 26 -0.34 2.69 7.69
C THR A 26 -0.90 1.62 8.63
N LYS A 27 -0.05 1.02 9.47
CA LYS A 27 -0.48 0.00 10.43
C LYS A 27 -1.48 0.56 11.43
N ARG A 28 -1.26 1.78 11.92
CA ARG A 28 -2.17 2.44 12.86
C ARG A 28 -3.53 2.68 12.22
N ALA A 29 -3.56 3.18 10.99
CA ALA A 29 -4.80 3.40 10.25
C ALA A 29 -5.54 2.09 10.00
N ALA A 30 -4.83 1.04 9.63
CA ALA A 30 -5.40 -0.28 9.39
C ALA A 30 -6.00 -0.88 10.66
N ARG A 31 -5.29 -0.81 11.79
CA ARG A 31 -5.80 -1.29 13.09
C ARG A 31 -7.01 -0.50 13.55
N ALA A 32 -7.00 0.83 13.36
CA ALA A 32 -8.13 1.68 13.72
C ALA A 32 -9.39 1.27 12.95
N TRP A 33 -9.25 0.98 11.66
CA TRP A 33 -10.36 0.49 10.83
C TRP A 33 -10.91 -0.84 11.38
N LYS A 34 -10.04 -1.80 11.65
CA LYS A 34 -10.46 -3.10 12.20
C LYS A 34 -11.21 -2.94 13.52
N ASN A 35 -10.69 -2.12 14.41
CA ASN A 35 -11.31 -1.89 15.72
C ASN A 35 -12.67 -1.22 15.58
N ALA A 36 -12.80 -0.24 14.71
CA ALA A 36 -14.06 0.47 14.49
C ALA A 36 -15.14 -0.48 13.94
N VAL A 37 -14.79 -1.30 12.96
CA VAL A 37 -15.73 -2.25 12.34
C VAL A 37 -16.09 -3.37 13.31
N ALA A 38 -15.11 -3.91 14.04
CA ALA A 38 -15.35 -4.96 15.04
C ALA A 38 -16.21 -4.46 16.20
N GLY A 39 -16.11 -3.18 16.54
CA GLY A 39 -16.91 -2.55 17.59
C GLY A 39 -18.32 -2.16 17.15
N GLY A 40 -18.72 -2.47 15.91
CA GLY A 40 -20.06 -2.15 15.40
C GLY A 40 -20.20 -0.69 14.95
N GLY A 41 -19.11 0.02 14.72
CA GLY A 41 -19.14 1.38 14.22
C GLY A 41 -19.51 1.46 12.75
N ASP A 42 -19.67 2.70 12.25
CA ASP A 42 -20.01 2.98 10.86
C ASP A 42 -18.84 2.61 9.94
N ALA A 43 -19.02 1.53 9.16
CA ALA A 43 -17.99 1.02 8.25
C ALA A 43 -17.65 2.03 7.15
N ASP A 44 -18.62 2.79 6.66
CA ASP A 44 -18.37 3.82 5.63
C ASP A 44 -17.48 4.94 6.17
N ALA A 45 -17.79 5.43 7.38
CA ALA A 45 -16.99 6.47 8.04
C ALA A 45 -15.57 5.98 8.35
N ALA A 46 -15.46 4.76 8.88
CA ALA A 46 -14.16 4.15 9.18
C ALA A 46 -13.32 3.99 7.91
N THR A 47 -13.94 3.59 6.81
CA THR A 47 -13.27 3.43 5.52
C THR A 47 -12.80 4.77 4.96
N ASN A 48 -13.62 5.81 5.03
CA ASN A 48 -13.20 7.14 4.59
C ASN A 48 -11.98 7.63 5.39
N THR A 49 -11.96 7.41 6.69
CA THR A 49 -10.82 7.77 7.54
C THR A 49 -9.56 6.99 7.12
N LEU A 50 -9.69 5.69 6.86
CA LEU A 50 -8.59 4.87 6.37
C LEU A 50 -8.05 5.38 5.03
N LEU A 51 -8.94 5.65 4.08
CA LEU A 51 -8.55 6.13 2.76
C LEU A 51 -7.82 7.48 2.83
N ASP A 52 -8.29 8.39 3.68
CA ASP A 52 -7.62 9.67 3.90
C ASP A 52 -6.21 9.48 4.45
N ALA A 53 -6.04 8.59 5.41
CA ALA A 53 -4.75 8.32 6.02
C ALA A 53 -3.76 7.72 5.03
N ILE A 54 -4.16 6.70 4.27
CA ILE A 54 -3.26 6.05 3.31
C ILE A 54 -2.97 6.95 2.10
N SER A 55 -3.88 7.84 1.72
CA SER A 55 -3.63 8.83 0.66
C SER A 55 -2.55 9.84 1.06
N ALA A 56 -2.46 10.18 2.35
CA ALA A 56 -1.50 11.16 2.85
C ALA A 56 -0.06 10.64 2.90
N HIS A 57 0.15 9.31 2.87
CA HIS A 57 1.46 8.68 3.09
C HIS A 57 1.87 7.75 1.95
N GLN A 58 1.54 8.12 0.72
CA GLN A 58 1.88 7.30 -0.44
C GLN A 58 3.35 7.42 -0.84
N ALA A 59 4.01 6.27 -1.04
CA ALA A 59 5.34 6.24 -1.65
C ALA A 59 5.21 6.23 -3.17
N THR A 60 5.97 7.09 -3.84
CA THR A 60 5.97 7.18 -5.31
C THR A 60 6.88 6.12 -5.93
N ILE A 61 6.78 5.94 -7.26
CA ILE A 61 7.72 5.08 -7.98
C ILE A 61 9.16 5.58 -7.86
N ASP A 62 9.37 6.89 -7.82
CA ASP A 62 10.69 7.47 -7.62
C ASP A 62 11.23 7.20 -6.22
N ASP A 63 10.39 7.23 -5.19
CA ASP A 63 10.74 6.82 -3.84
C ASP A 63 11.18 5.36 -3.80
N HIS A 64 10.48 4.49 -4.52
CA HIS A 64 10.81 3.07 -4.61
C HIS A 64 12.16 2.85 -5.30
N ILE A 65 12.41 3.55 -6.41
CA ILE A 65 13.69 3.48 -7.13
C ILE A 65 14.82 3.97 -6.22
N GLY A 66 14.62 5.08 -5.52
CA GLY A 66 15.60 5.63 -4.59
C GLY A 66 15.95 4.65 -3.46
N PHE A 67 14.96 4.01 -2.87
CA PHE A 67 15.18 2.98 -1.86
C PHE A 67 15.92 1.78 -2.42
N ALA A 68 15.48 1.26 -3.58
CA ALA A 68 16.07 0.07 -4.19
C ALA A 68 17.54 0.25 -4.56
N GLY A 69 17.96 1.48 -4.88
CA GLY A 69 19.35 1.81 -5.15
C GLY A 69 20.18 2.17 -3.91
N SER A 70 19.58 2.16 -2.72
CA SER A 70 20.24 2.59 -1.48
C SER A 70 21.08 1.49 -0.82
N ASP A 71 22.03 1.90 0.00
CA ASP A 71 22.80 0.97 0.83
C ASP A 71 21.93 0.25 1.85
N THR A 72 20.90 0.93 2.36
CA THR A 72 19.93 0.33 3.29
C THR A 72 19.23 -0.87 2.66
N CYS A 73 18.80 -0.75 1.41
CA CYS A 73 18.19 -1.85 0.68
C CYS A 73 19.17 -3.01 0.46
N LYS A 74 20.41 -2.71 0.09
CA LYS A 74 21.46 -3.72 -0.09
C LYS A 74 21.74 -4.49 1.19
N LYS A 75 21.75 -3.82 2.32
CA LYS A 75 21.95 -4.45 3.64
C LYS A 75 20.77 -5.34 4.01
N ALA A 76 19.53 -4.89 3.73
CA ALA A 76 18.33 -5.63 4.10
C ALA A 76 18.05 -6.84 3.19
N PHE A 77 18.28 -6.70 1.87
CA PHE A 77 17.90 -7.70 0.86
C PHE A 77 19.07 -8.30 0.11
N GLY A 78 20.31 -7.90 0.41
CA GLY A 78 21.50 -8.29 -0.34
C GLY A 78 21.64 -7.52 -1.65
N GLU A 79 22.83 -7.55 -2.25
CA GLU A 79 23.07 -6.83 -3.51
C GLU A 79 22.22 -7.35 -4.66
N GLU A 80 22.07 -8.67 -4.76
CA GLU A 80 21.25 -9.29 -5.80
C GLU A 80 19.76 -8.96 -5.63
N GLY A 81 19.26 -9.05 -4.40
CA GLY A 81 17.87 -8.69 -4.10
C GLY A 81 17.57 -7.22 -4.38
N ALA A 82 18.48 -6.33 -4.00
CA ALA A 82 18.35 -4.89 -4.27
C ALA A 82 18.40 -4.61 -5.77
N ALA A 83 19.28 -5.28 -6.52
CA ALA A 83 19.36 -5.10 -7.98
C ALA A 83 18.10 -5.55 -8.68
N LYS A 84 17.49 -6.66 -8.25
CA LYS A 84 16.21 -7.14 -8.79
C LYS A 84 15.08 -6.16 -8.49
N MET A 85 15.04 -5.63 -7.27
CA MET A 85 14.05 -4.64 -6.86
C MET A 85 14.18 -3.36 -7.70
N LEU A 86 15.41 -2.88 -7.90
CA LEU A 86 15.66 -1.70 -8.72
C LEU A 86 15.23 -1.91 -10.17
N ALA A 87 15.59 -3.05 -10.77
CA ALA A 87 15.20 -3.37 -12.14
C ALA A 87 13.67 -3.42 -12.29
N HIS A 88 12.97 -4.02 -11.32
CA HIS A 88 11.52 -4.08 -11.30
C HIS A 88 10.90 -2.67 -11.20
N ALA A 89 11.40 -1.84 -10.30
CA ALA A 89 10.89 -0.48 -10.13
C ALA A 89 11.12 0.39 -11.37
N GLU A 90 12.30 0.28 -11.99
CA GLU A 90 12.61 1.02 -13.23
C GLU A 90 11.73 0.56 -14.40
N ALA A 91 11.49 -0.75 -14.51
CA ALA A 91 10.60 -1.30 -15.55
C ALA A 91 9.17 -0.78 -15.37
N ARG A 92 8.69 -0.73 -14.14
CA ARG A 92 7.37 -0.18 -13.85
C ARG A 92 7.29 1.31 -14.18
N LYS A 93 8.30 2.09 -13.82
CA LYS A 93 8.35 3.52 -14.17
C LYS A 93 8.29 3.72 -15.67
N LYS A 94 9.05 2.94 -16.42
CA LYS A 94 9.05 3.00 -17.89
C LYS A 94 7.68 2.66 -18.46
N ALA A 95 6.94 1.76 -17.81
CA ALA A 95 5.58 1.39 -18.23
C ALA A 95 4.51 2.41 -17.77
N GLY A 96 4.88 3.44 -17.04
CA GLY A 96 3.98 4.50 -16.61
C GLY A 96 3.47 4.39 -15.19
N ALA A 97 4.02 3.51 -14.36
CA ALA A 97 3.64 3.39 -12.95
C ALA A 97 3.98 4.67 -12.18
N LYS A 98 3.12 5.03 -11.24
CA LYS A 98 3.24 6.25 -10.44
C LYS A 98 3.69 5.98 -9.00
N PHE A 99 3.38 4.80 -8.46
CA PHE A 99 3.54 4.49 -7.04
C PHE A 99 4.38 3.24 -6.82
N CYS A 100 4.92 3.10 -5.61
CA CYS A 100 5.55 1.88 -5.13
C CYS A 100 4.52 0.74 -5.11
N ASP A 101 4.94 -0.48 -5.43
CA ASP A 101 4.09 -1.68 -5.41
C ASP A 101 4.53 -2.71 -4.37
N CYS A 102 5.22 -2.30 -3.32
CA CYS A 102 5.63 -3.21 -2.26
C CYS A 102 4.41 -3.82 -1.56
N ALA A 103 4.66 -4.84 -0.72
CA ALA A 103 3.59 -5.56 -0.04
C ALA A 103 2.65 -4.66 0.78
N ALA A 104 3.13 -3.50 1.24
CA ALA A 104 2.31 -2.53 1.95
C ALA A 104 1.60 -1.55 1.02
N CYS A 105 2.28 -1.07 -0.02
CA CYS A 105 1.76 -0.03 -0.92
C CYS A 105 0.72 -0.57 -1.88
N ARG A 106 0.91 -1.77 -2.41
CA ARG A 106 -0.02 -2.35 -3.37
C ARG A 106 -1.45 -2.46 -2.84
N PRO A 107 -1.70 -3.03 -1.64
CA PRO A 107 -3.07 -3.06 -1.11
C PRO A 107 -3.65 -1.68 -0.86
N CYS A 108 -2.83 -0.69 -0.48
CA CYS A 108 -3.28 0.69 -0.33
C CYS A 108 -3.81 1.25 -1.65
N HIS A 109 -3.07 1.08 -2.73
CA HIS A 109 -3.47 1.59 -4.04
C HIS A 109 -4.66 0.84 -4.62
N GLU A 110 -4.71 -0.46 -4.44
CA GLU A 110 -5.87 -1.26 -4.85
C GLU A 110 -7.14 -0.80 -4.14
N LEU A 111 -7.03 -0.48 -2.85
CA LEU A 111 -8.14 0.03 -2.07
C LEU A 111 -8.57 1.43 -2.54
N LEU A 112 -7.61 2.34 -2.70
CA LEU A 112 -7.90 3.70 -3.20
C LEU A 112 -8.55 3.67 -4.58
N HIS A 113 -8.09 2.79 -5.46
CA HIS A 113 -8.69 2.62 -6.78
C HIS A 113 -10.11 2.07 -6.68
N LYS A 114 -10.33 1.06 -5.83
CA LYS A 114 -11.65 0.45 -5.64
C LYS A 114 -12.71 1.45 -5.21
N PHE A 115 -12.32 2.43 -4.40
CA PHE A 115 -13.23 3.49 -3.93
C PHE A 115 -13.22 4.74 -4.81
N GLY A 116 -12.61 4.66 -6.00
CA GLY A 116 -12.64 5.76 -6.99
C GLY A 116 -11.76 6.95 -6.65
N ARG A 117 -10.83 6.82 -5.71
CA ARG A 117 -9.94 7.92 -5.32
C ARG A 117 -8.68 8.02 -6.16
N GLU A 118 -8.30 6.95 -6.85
CA GLU A 118 -7.15 6.91 -7.76
C GLU A 118 -7.48 6.11 -9.00
N GLU A 119 -6.78 6.43 -10.09
CA GLU A 119 -6.76 5.57 -11.26
C GLU A 119 -5.93 4.31 -10.97
N ALA A 120 -6.17 3.23 -11.70
CA ALA A 120 -5.39 2.02 -11.57
C ALA A 120 -3.92 2.29 -11.92
N ASP A 121 -2.99 1.78 -11.10
CA ASP A 121 -1.57 1.86 -11.37
C ASP A 121 -1.13 0.71 -12.27
N VAL A 122 0.11 0.76 -12.77
CA VAL A 122 0.67 -0.27 -13.65
C VAL A 122 1.44 -1.29 -12.80
N TYR A 123 1.00 -2.55 -12.85
CA TYR A 123 1.68 -3.66 -12.19
C TYR A 123 2.27 -4.61 -13.23
N LEU A 124 3.45 -5.10 -12.95
CA LEU A 124 4.17 -6.03 -13.84
C LEU A 124 4.36 -7.40 -13.19
#